data_293da996024f5aae55e28fc960362065
#
_entry.id   293da996024f5aae55e28fc960362065
#
_cell.length_a   1.000
_cell.length_b   1.000
_cell.length_c   1.000
_cell.angle_alpha   90.00
_cell.angle_beta   90.00
_cell.angle_gamma   90.00
#
_symmetry.space_group_name_H-M   'P 1'
#
loop_
_entity.id
_entity.type
_entity.pdbx_description
1 polymer ?
#
loop_
_entity_poly.entity_id
_entity_poly.type
_entity_poly.pdbx_seq_one_letter_code
_entity_poly.pdbx_strand_id
1 'polypeptide(L)'
;MELSIDDETTFFPELIFYHIPQKRYVIIELKAVKFMPEFAGKLNFYVTAADKLLRGEGDNPTVGLLICKTAKSTIVEWSLQDINKPLGVATYQLEEVVERTVKELEQHTKNN
;
A
#
# COMPACT_ATOMS: atom_id res chain seq x y z
N MET A 1 -1.69 -1.45 12.37
CA MET A 1 -0.64 -2.34 12.90
C MET A 1 0.69 -1.59 12.93
N GLU A 2 1.45 -1.74 13.99
CA GLU A 2 2.75 -1.09 14.13
C GLU A 2 3.90 -2.04 13.80
N LEU A 3 5.00 -1.49 13.29
CA LEU A 3 6.24 -2.21 13.05
C LEU A 3 7.32 -1.65 13.99
N SER A 4 7.62 -2.37 15.06
CA SER A 4 8.62 -1.97 16.04
C SER A 4 9.96 -2.64 15.77
N ILE A 5 11.01 -1.84 15.60
CA ILE A 5 12.37 -2.33 15.42
C ILE A 5 13.05 -2.48 16.77
N ASP A 6 12.85 -1.50 17.64
CA ASP A 6 13.34 -1.51 19.01
C ASP A 6 12.40 -0.70 19.90
N ASP A 7 12.77 -0.48 21.18
CA ASP A 7 11.94 0.25 22.14
C ASP A 7 11.70 1.71 21.77
N GLU A 8 12.56 2.28 20.92
CA GLU A 8 12.49 3.70 20.54
C GLU A 8 12.00 3.93 19.11
N THR A 9 11.99 2.89 18.27
CA THR A 9 11.71 3.02 16.84
C THR A 9 10.52 2.15 16.42
N THR A 10 9.41 2.80 16.19
CA THR A 10 8.17 2.15 15.75
C THR A 10 7.65 2.87 14.52
N PHE A 11 7.23 2.10 13.52
CA PHE A 11 6.65 2.60 12.28
C PHE A 11 5.19 2.20 12.19
N PHE A 12 4.38 3.07 11.59
CA PHE A 12 2.94 2.87 11.47
C PHE A 12 2.51 2.97 10.00
N PRO A 13 2.66 1.89 9.22
CA PRO A 13 2.06 1.83 7.89
C PRO A 13 0.54 2.02 7.99
N GLU A 14 -0.07 2.63 6.99
CA GLU A 14 -1.50 2.90 7.02
C GLU A 14 -2.33 1.63 7.07
N LEU A 15 -1.95 0.62 6.29
CA LEU A 15 -2.66 -0.65 6.28
C LEU A 15 -1.69 -1.81 6.05
N ILE A 16 -1.76 -2.80 6.92
CA ILE A 16 -1.06 -4.07 6.75
C ILE A 16 -2.10 -5.18 6.87
N PHE A 17 -2.14 -6.10 5.91
CA PHE A 17 -2.96 -7.29 6.04
C PHE A 17 -2.23 -8.51 5.46
N TYR A 18 -2.72 -9.69 5.83
CA TYR A 18 -2.19 -10.95 5.34
C TYR A 18 -3.14 -11.55 4.31
N HIS A 19 -2.63 -11.76 3.10
CA HIS A 19 -3.41 -12.35 2.01
C HIS A 19 -3.26 -13.87 2.05
N ILE A 20 -4.29 -14.55 2.57
CA ILE A 20 -4.26 -16.00 2.81
C ILE A 20 -3.96 -16.82 1.56
N PRO A 21 -4.65 -16.61 0.42
CA PRO A 21 -4.40 -17.44 -0.76
C PRO A 21 -2.97 -17.38 -1.27
N GLN A 22 -2.32 -16.21 -1.19
CA GLN A 22 -0.94 -16.04 -1.64
C GLN A 22 0.10 -16.21 -0.53
N LYS A 23 -0.34 -16.38 0.70
CA LYS A 23 0.54 -16.56 1.86
C LYS A 23 1.58 -15.44 1.93
N ARG A 24 1.13 -14.19 1.98
CA ARG A 24 2.00 -13.02 2.07
C ARG A 24 1.34 -11.86 2.75
N TYR A 25 2.15 -11.00 3.36
CA TYR A 25 1.69 -9.71 3.85
C TYR A 25 1.59 -8.72 2.71
N VAL A 26 0.64 -7.80 2.84
CA VAL A 26 0.45 -6.69 1.90
C VAL A 26 0.42 -5.40 2.71
N ILE A 27 1.26 -4.45 2.30
CA ILE A 27 1.30 -3.11 2.90
C ILE A 27 0.72 -2.13 1.90
N ILE A 28 -0.26 -1.34 2.34
CA ILE A 28 -0.86 -0.30 1.51
C ILE A 28 -0.63 1.05 2.15
N GLU A 29 -0.09 1.99 1.38
CA GLU A 29 0.04 3.39 1.75
C GLU A 29 -0.84 4.23 0.84
N LEU A 30 -1.63 5.12 1.43
CA LEU A 30 -2.52 6.01 0.70
C LEU A 30 -1.98 7.44 0.79
N LYS A 31 -1.79 8.08 -0.35
CA LYS A 31 -1.32 9.47 -0.45
C LYS A 31 -2.30 10.28 -1.27
N ALA A 32 -2.94 11.27 -0.66
CA ALA A 32 -3.93 12.13 -1.32
C ALA A 32 -3.26 13.25 -2.14
N VAL A 33 -2.08 12.95 -2.69
CA VAL A 33 -1.27 13.87 -3.49
C VAL A 33 -0.68 13.12 -4.68
N LYS A 34 0.04 13.82 -5.55
CA LYS A 34 0.77 13.19 -6.65
C LYS A 34 1.88 12.29 -6.14
N PHE A 35 2.24 11.29 -6.92
CA PHE A 35 3.39 10.43 -6.61
C PHE A 35 4.67 11.24 -6.51
N MET A 36 5.48 10.93 -5.50
CA MET A 36 6.82 11.49 -5.32
C MET A 36 7.82 10.36 -5.03
N PRO A 37 9.06 10.46 -5.52
CA PRO A 37 10.07 9.39 -5.35
C PRO A 37 10.29 8.94 -3.91
N GLU A 38 10.23 9.84 -2.94
CA GLU A 38 10.41 9.50 -1.52
C GLU A 38 9.35 8.54 -0.99
N PHE A 39 8.16 8.49 -1.61
CA PHE A 39 7.13 7.54 -1.22
C PHE A 39 7.55 6.10 -1.52
N ALA A 40 8.24 5.89 -2.63
CA ALA A 40 8.75 4.57 -3.00
C ALA A 40 9.79 4.07 -1.98
N GLY A 41 10.68 4.95 -1.54
CA GLY A 41 11.68 4.61 -0.53
C GLY A 41 11.06 4.23 0.80
N LYS A 42 10.07 4.98 1.24
CA LYS A 42 9.35 4.69 2.48
C LYS A 42 8.61 3.36 2.40
N LEU A 43 7.90 3.11 1.30
CA LEU A 43 7.19 1.85 1.09
C LEU A 43 8.15 0.67 1.05
N ASN A 44 9.27 0.82 0.35
CA ASN A 44 10.31 -0.21 0.32
C ASN A 44 10.80 -0.56 1.73
N PHE A 45 11.01 0.46 2.56
CA PHE A 45 11.42 0.25 3.95
C PHE A 45 10.36 -0.53 4.73
N TYR A 46 9.09 -0.18 4.58
CA TYR A 46 8.00 -0.89 5.26
C TYR A 46 7.89 -2.34 4.82
N VAL A 47 8.05 -2.62 3.53
CA VAL A 47 8.04 -3.99 3.00
C VAL A 47 9.20 -4.79 3.58
N THR A 48 10.38 -4.20 3.65
CA THR A 48 11.55 -4.82 4.27
C THR A 48 11.31 -5.12 5.74
N ALA A 49 10.76 -4.15 6.48
CA ALA A 49 10.46 -4.32 7.89
C ALA A 49 9.44 -5.45 8.12
N ALA A 50 8.40 -5.51 7.30
CA ALA A 50 7.41 -6.58 7.39
C ALA A 50 8.02 -7.96 7.12
N ASP A 51 8.90 -8.06 6.13
CA ASP A 51 9.60 -9.32 5.85
C ASP A 51 10.47 -9.76 7.04
N LYS A 52 11.09 -8.83 7.72
CA LYS A 52 11.96 -9.14 8.85
C LYS A 52 11.21 -9.39 10.16
N LEU A 53 10.08 -8.71 10.37
CA LEU A 53 9.37 -8.73 11.65
C LEU A 53 8.12 -9.61 11.66
N LEU A 54 7.45 -9.76 10.53
CA LEU A 54 6.15 -10.42 10.45
C LEU A 54 6.18 -11.71 9.62
N ARG A 55 6.96 -11.73 8.53
CA ARG A 55 6.98 -12.85 7.61
C ARG A 55 7.41 -14.12 8.31
N GLY A 56 6.57 -15.16 8.21
CA GLY A 56 6.85 -16.47 8.78
C GLY A 56 7.49 -17.42 7.79
N GLU A 57 7.89 -18.57 8.30
CA GLU A 57 8.38 -19.66 7.46
C GLU A 57 7.23 -20.14 6.56
N GLY A 58 7.51 -20.28 5.28
CA GLY A 58 6.51 -20.67 4.29
C GLY A 58 5.75 -19.49 3.67
N ASP A 59 5.92 -18.28 4.19
CA ASP A 59 5.31 -17.09 3.58
C ASP A 59 6.11 -16.62 2.37
N ASN A 60 5.39 -16.13 1.37
CA ASN A 60 6.00 -15.45 0.23
C ASN A 60 6.42 -14.03 0.61
N PRO A 61 7.31 -13.39 -0.18
CA PRO A 61 7.73 -12.03 0.10
C PRO A 61 6.56 -11.04 0.19
N THR A 62 6.67 -10.09 1.11
CA THR A 62 5.68 -9.03 1.30
C THR A 62 5.56 -8.14 0.07
N VAL A 63 4.35 -7.76 -0.27
CA VAL A 63 4.05 -6.84 -1.38
C VAL A 63 3.69 -5.48 -0.82
N GLY A 64 4.18 -4.41 -1.47
CA GLY A 64 3.81 -3.04 -1.13
C GLY A 64 2.99 -2.40 -2.24
N LEU A 65 1.96 -1.67 -1.88
CA LEU A 65 1.12 -0.93 -2.80
C LEU A 65 0.98 0.51 -2.31
N LEU A 66 1.33 1.45 -3.19
CA LEU A 66 1.15 2.88 -2.96
C LEU A 66 -0.01 3.36 -3.82
N ILE A 67 -0.99 4.00 -3.20
CA ILE A 67 -2.14 4.57 -3.91
C ILE A 67 -2.05 6.08 -3.83
N CYS A 68 -1.88 6.74 -4.98
CA CYS A 68 -1.72 8.19 -5.09
C CYS A 68 -2.85 8.81 -5.88
N LYS A 69 -3.02 10.13 -5.75
CA LYS A 69 -4.01 10.87 -6.53
C LYS A 69 -3.65 10.87 -8.01
N THR A 70 -2.39 11.14 -8.34
CA THR A 70 -1.85 11.10 -9.70
C THR A 70 -0.43 10.57 -9.69
N ALA A 71 0.03 10.06 -10.82
CA ALA A 71 1.40 9.58 -10.96
C ALA A 71 1.86 9.72 -12.40
N LYS A 72 3.08 10.24 -12.59
CA LYS A 72 3.75 10.28 -13.88
C LYS A 72 4.48 8.95 -14.06
N SER A 73 4.16 8.20 -15.09
CA SER A 73 4.72 6.86 -15.30
C SER A 73 6.25 6.84 -15.35
N THR A 74 6.87 7.86 -15.97
CA THR A 74 8.33 7.97 -16.03
C THR A 74 8.94 8.10 -14.63
N ILE A 75 8.34 8.94 -13.77
CA ILE A 75 8.85 9.15 -12.41
C ILE A 75 8.67 7.87 -11.57
N VAL A 76 7.54 7.19 -11.72
CA VAL A 76 7.30 5.91 -11.03
C VAL A 76 8.34 4.87 -11.47
N GLU A 77 8.53 4.72 -12.78
CA GLU A 77 9.47 3.76 -13.33
C GLU A 77 10.89 4.00 -12.83
N TRP A 78 11.36 5.25 -12.88
CA TRP A 78 12.71 5.57 -12.41
C TRP A 78 12.86 5.42 -10.90
N SER A 79 11.80 5.72 -10.14
CA SER A 79 11.82 5.57 -8.69
C SER A 79 11.89 4.12 -8.24
N LEU A 80 11.34 3.19 -9.02
CA LEU A 80 11.31 1.77 -8.69
C LEU A 80 12.42 0.96 -9.36
N GLN A 81 13.20 1.56 -10.25
CA GLN A 81 14.14 0.86 -11.12
C GLN A 81 15.13 -0.02 -10.35
N ASP A 82 15.68 0.47 -9.24
CA ASP A 82 16.69 -0.25 -8.46
C ASP A 82 16.11 -0.96 -7.24
N ILE A 83 14.80 -1.03 -7.12
CA ILE A 83 14.14 -1.70 -6.01
C ILE A 83 13.76 -3.12 -6.43
N ASN A 84 14.32 -4.11 -5.74
CA ASN A 84 14.10 -5.52 -6.06
C ASN A 84 12.88 -6.13 -5.37
N LYS A 85 12.12 -5.34 -4.64
CA LYS A 85 10.94 -5.82 -3.93
C LYS A 85 9.68 -5.62 -4.76
N PRO A 86 8.64 -6.44 -4.54
CA PRO A 86 7.39 -6.29 -5.30
C PRO A 86 6.59 -5.08 -4.80
N LEU A 87 6.85 -3.93 -5.39
CA LEU A 87 6.14 -2.69 -5.12
C LEU A 87 5.29 -2.30 -6.34
N GLY A 88 4.10 -1.79 -6.07
CA GLY A 88 3.21 -1.28 -7.10
C GLY A 88 2.71 0.12 -6.75
N VAL A 89 2.38 0.89 -7.78
CA VAL A 89 1.80 2.22 -7.64
C VAL A 89 0.50 2.26 -8.42
N ALA A 90 -0.58 2.66 -7.77
CA ALA A 90 -1.88 2.86 -8.40
C ALA A 90 -2.35 4.29 -8.18
N THR A 91 -3.27 4.74 -9.01
CA THR A 91 -3.89 6.05 -8.86
C THR A 91 -5.39 5.90 -8.69
N TYR A 92 -6.02 6.91 -8.12
CA TYR A 92 -7.45 6.94 -7.96
C TYR A 92 -8.00 8.28 -8.40
N GLN A 93 -9.28 8.29 -8.80
CA GLN A 93 -10.00 9.53 -9.05
C GLN A 93 -11.03 9.69 -7.94
N LEU A 94 -10.85 10.74 -7.13
CA LEU A 94 -11.69 10.98 -5.98
C LEU A 94 -13.18 11.07 -6.35
N GLU A 95 -13.48 11.74 -7.47
CA GLU A 95 -14.86 11.88 -7.95
C GLU A 95 -15.52 10.52 -8.22
N GLU A 96 -14.82 9.62 -8.88
CA GLU A 96 -15.33 8.27 -9.14
C GLU A 96 -15.58 7.48 -7.87
N VAL A 97 -14.68 7.58 -6.91
CA VAL A 97 -14.82 6.91 -5.63
C VAL A 97 -16.05 7.41 -4.88
N VAL A 98 -16.24 8.74 -4.84
CA VAL A 98 -17.39 9.34 -4.20
C VAL A 98 -18.69 8.93 -4.88
N GLU A 99 -18.74 8.98 -6.22
CA GLU A 99 -19.94 8.59 -6.99
C GLU A 99 -20.31 7.13 -6.74
N ARG A 100 -19.35 6.22 -6.76
CA ARG A 100 -19.59 4.81 -6.49
C ARG A 100 -20.14 4.59 -5.09
N THR A 101 -19.56 5.26 -4.11
CA THR A 101 -19.99 5.15 -2.72
C THR A 101 -21.43 5.65 -2.56
N VAL A 102 -21.77 6.78 -3.17
CA VAL A 102 -23.13 7.31 -3.14
C VAL A 102 -24.11 6.35 -3.79
N LYS A 103 -23.79 5.80 -4.96
CA LYS A 103 -24.64 4.82 -5.65
C LYS A 103 -24.87 3.56 -4.82
N GLU A 104 -23.83 3.04 -4.21
CA GLU A 104 -23.92 1.86 -3.34
C GLU A 104 -24.85 2.14 -2.14
N LEU A 105 -24.72 3.29 -1.51
CA LEU A 105 -25.57 3.69 -0.40
C LEU A 105 -27.01 3.84 -0.82
N GLU A 106 -27.29 4.43 -1.99
CA GLU A 106 -28.63 4.56 -2.54
C GLU A 106 -29.27 3.20 -2.82
N GLN A 107 -28.52 2.28 -3.43
CA GLN A 107 -29.02 0.94 -3.70
C GLN A 107 -29.32 0.18 -2.41
N HIS A 108 -28.46 0.31 -1.42
CA HIS A 108 -28.68 -0.32 -0.12
C HIS A 108 -29.94 0.21 0.57
N THR A 109 -30.15 1.51 0.50
CA THR A 109 -31.34 2.17 1.06
C THR A 109 -32.62 1.71 0.35
N LYS A 110 -32.58 1.57 -0.97
CA LYS A 110 -33.74 1.13 -1.77
C LYS A 110 -34.12 -0.32 -1.52
N ASN A 111 -33.16 -1.15 -1.15
CA ASN A 111 -33.37 -2.58 -0.93
C ASN A 111 -33.81 -2.92 0.49
N ASN A 112 -33.89 -1.92 1.33
CA ASN A 112 -34.39 -2.04 2.69
C ASN A 112 -35.84 -1.56 2.76
#